data_8ec1b0ce55ef3ed39e7b7f01cea00c4e
#
_entry.id   8ec1b0ce55ef3ed39e7b7f01cea00c4e
#
_cell.length_a   1.000
_cell.length_b   1.000
_cell.length_c   1.000
_cell.angle_alpha   90.00
_cell.angle_beta   90.00
_cell.angle_gamma   90.00
#
_symmetry.space_group_name_H-M   'P 1'
#
loop_
_entity.id
_entity.type
_entity.pdbx_description
1 polymer ?
#
loop_
_entity_poly.entity_id
_entity_poly.type
_entity_poly.pdbx_seq_one_letter_code
_entity_poly.pdbx_strand_id
1 'polypeptide(L)'
;MRAVIQKAFGGPEVLEVVEVERPQLLSGEVLVRVRASAVNPADIAVRSGAFPLLGEPPFGVGWDVSGVVEEAAPGARYRVGEEVYGMPFFPRAATGYAEYVAAPSRQLARKPATLDHVQAAALPLAALTAWQGLVDLAGVTKGQRVLVHRAAGGVGHLAVQIAKARGAYVIALASEPKHAFVKGLGADEVIDYRTTDYTEAVSDVDVVFDSSSEGTKALEVLKPGGTLVTIMEHWNKDLAAEIEAAGRRFAGVSVEPDYAGLEAIAALVDEGLVRPHVSATFPLAEAGRAHELVASGSVQGKVVLTVD
;
A
#
# COMPACT_ATOMS: atom_id res chain seq x y z
N MET A 1 17.83 10.16 -18.28
CA MET A 1 16.53 9.50 -18.11
C MET A 1 15.50 10.50 -17.60
N ARG A 2 14.23 10.30 -17.94
CA ARG A 2 13.15 11.13 -17.41
C ARG A 2 12.77 10.67 -15.99
N ALA A 3 12.54 11.63 -15.10
CA ALA A 3 12.02 11.41 -13.76
C ALA A 3 11.13 12.57 -13.33
N VAL A 4 10.18 12.32 -12.42
CA VAL A 4 9.39 13.35 -11.79
C VAL A 4 10.10 13.83 -10.53
N ILE A 5 10.48 15.10 -10.53
CA ILE A 5 11.18 15.76 -9.42
C ILE A 5 10.33 16.91 -8.94
N GLN A 6 10.26 17.12 -7.62
CA GLN A 6 9.73 18.34 -7.03
C GLN A 6 10.86 19.23 -6.48
N LYS A 7 10.75 20.55 -6.73
CA LYS A 7 11.73 21.55 -6.29
C LYS A 7 11.27 22.35 -5.09
N ALA A 8 10.02 22.19 -4.70
CA ALA A 8 9.42 22.84 -3.53
C ALA A 8 8.31 21.96 -2.97
N PHE A 9 7.91 22.17 -1.73
CA PHE A 9 6.65 21.63 -1.21
C PHE A 9 5.47 22.40 -1.82
N GLY A 10 4.36 21.73 -2.07
CA GLY A 10 3.19 22.39 -2.63
C GLY A 10 2.11 21.45 -3.15
N GLY A 11 1.28 21.99 -4.01
CA GLY A 11 0.24 21.28 -4.74
C GLY A 11 0.80 20.37 -5.85
N PRO A 12 -0.08 19.75 -6.65
CA PRO A 12 0.34 18.84 -7.73
C PRO A 12 1.25 19.50 -8.79
N GLU A 13 1.17 20.81 -8.93
CA GLU A 13 1.94 21.63 -9.88
C GLU A 13 3.45 21.63 -9.62
N VAL A 14 3.90 21.22 -8.43
CA VAL A 14 5.34 21.14 -8.12
C VAL A 14 6.03 19.91 -8.69
N LEU A 15 5.26 18.97 -9.25
CA LEU A 15 5.76 17.74 -9.87
C LEU A 15 6.15 18.03 -11.33
N GLU A 16 7.43 18.03 -11.61
CA GLU A 16 7.98 18.32 -12.92
C GLU A 16 8.72 17.10 -13.49
N VAL A 17 8.47 16.78 -14.76
CA VAL A 17 9.31 15.80 -15.49
C VAL A 17 10.58 16.50 -15.91
N VAL A 18 11.70 15.96 -15.48
CA VAL A 18 13.04 16.49 -15.81
C VAL A 18 13.97 15.37 -16.30
N GLU A 19 14.99 15.76 -17.04
CA GLU A 19 16.09 14.86 -17.39
C GLU A 19 17.10 14.79 -16.22
N VAL A 20 17.41 13.57 -15.79
CA VAL A 20 18.40 13.30 -14.76
C VAL A 20 19.35 12.17 -15.23
N GLU A 21 20.50 12.05 -14.60
CA GLU A 21 21.41 10.93 -14.84
C GLU A 21 20.78 9.60 -14.40
N ARG A 22 21.14 8.49 -15.06
CA ARG A 22 20.75 7.16 -14.58
C ARG A 22 21.45 6.86 -13.26
N PRO A 23 20.76 6.24 -12.29
CA PRO A 23 21.39 5.87 -11.04
C PRO A 23 22.46 4.81 -11.25
N GLN A 24 23.56 4.92 -10.52
CA GLN A 24 24.61 3.90 -10.48
C GLN A 24 24.26 2.81 -9.47
N LEU A 25 24.61 1.57 -9.81
CA LEU A 25 24.34 0.42 -8.95
C LEU A 25 25.41 0.24 -7.89
N LEU A 26 24.99 -0.07 -6.69
CA LEU A 26 25.81 -0.62 -5.62
C LEU A 26 25.73 -2.15 -5.63
N SER A 27 26.66 -2.82 -4.92
CA SER A 27 26.65 -4.27 -4.78
C SER A 27 25.29 -4.77 -4.22
N GLY A 28 24.72 -5.80 -4.83
CA GLY A 28 23.42 -6.35 -4.46
C GLY A 28 22.19 -5.63 -5.03
N GLU A 29 22.38 -4.55 -5.79
CA GLU A 29 21.32 -3.81 -6.44
C GLU A 29 21.09 -4.26 -7.88
N VAL A 30 19.89 -3.93 -8.38
CA VAL A 30 19.50 -4.05 -9.78
C VAL A 30 19.00 -2.70 -10.29
N LEU A 31 19.27 -2.40 -11.56
CA LEU A 31 18.63 -1.29 -12.27
C LEU A 31 17.35 -1.81 -12.90
N VAL A 32 16.23 -1.32 -12.43
CA VAL A 32 14.92 -1.67 -12.96
C VAL A 32 14.52 -0.61 -14.00
N ARG A 33 14.28 -1.04 -15.24
CA ARG A 33 13.57 -0.23 -16.21
C ARG A 33 12.08 -0.28 -15.85
N VAL A 34 11.59 0.81 -15.27
CA VAL A 34 10.22 0.92 -14.76
C VAL A 34 9.24 0.91 -15.93
N ARG A 35 8.16 0.17 -15.78
CA ARG A 35 7.00 0.13 -16.70
C ARG A 35 5.79 0.78 -16.09
N ALA A 36 5.66 0.71 -14.77
CA ALA A 36 4.58 1.34 -14.04
C ALA A 36 4.99 1.65 -12.59
N SER A 37 4.38 2.69 -12.02
CA SER A 37 4.55 3.12 -10.64
C SER A 37 3.20 3.56 -10.07
N ALA A 38 2.82 3.13 -8.86
CA ALA A 38 1.53 3.49 -8.30
C ALA A 38 1.61 4.67 -7.34
N VAL A 39 0.52 5.43 -7.29
CA VAL A 39 0.39 6.59 -6.39
C VAL A 39 -0.15 6.15 -5.03
N ASN A 40 0.47 6.66 -3.97
CA ASN A 40 0.07 6.44 -2.58
C ASN A 40 -0.21 7.76 -1.86
N PRO A 41 -1.05 7.77 -0.81
CA PRO A 41 -1.23 8.93 0.04
C PRO A 41 0.09 9.45 0.66
N ALA A 42 1.06 8.55 0.90
CA ALA A 42 2.40 8.92 1.38
C ALA A 42 3.14 9.84 0.39
N ASP A 43 3.05 9.57 -0.93
CA ASP A 43 3.63 10.44 -1.97
C ASP A 43 3.04 11.84 -1.90
N ILE A 44 1.73 11.95 -1.69
CA ILE A 44 1.01 13.22 -1.58
C ILE A 44 1.42 13.98 -0.31
N ALA A 45 1.52 13.27 0.81
CA ALA A 45 1.91 13.85 2.09
C ALA A 45 3.36 14.38 2.06
N VAL A 46 4.27 13.64 1.44
CA VAL A 46 5.66 14.08 1.23
C VAL A 46 5.71 15.25 0.26
N ARG A 47 5.00 15.19 -0.86
CA ARG A 47 4.93 16.28 -1.83
C ARG A 47 4.47 17.58 -1.19
N SER A 48 3.43 17.53 -0.37
CA SER A 48 2.86 18.73 0.27
C SER A 48 3.68 19.27 1.43
N GLY A 49 4.67 18.55 1.94
CA GLY A 49 5.40 18.87 3.16
C GLY A 49 4.68 18.49 4.46
N ALA A 50 3.47 17.90 4.38
CA ALA A 50 2.75 17.43 5.57
C ALA A 50 3.49 16.27 6.28
N PHE A 51 4.31 15.55 5.55
CA PHE A 51 5.14 14.46 6.07
C PHE A 51 6.56 14.55 5.47
N PRO A 52 7.47 15.35 6.05
CA PRO A 52 8.77 15.68 5.46
C PRO A 52 9.81 14.56 5.61
N LEU A 53 9.47 13.33 5.21
CA LEU A 53 10.32 12.14 5.29
C LEU A 53 11.63 12.27 4.51
N LEU A 54 11.60 12.96 3.39
CA LEU A 54 12.73 13.05 2.46
C LEU A 54 13.60 14.30 2.67
N GLY A 55 13.30 15.09 3.70
CA GLY A 55 13.98 16.39 3.93
C GLY A 55 13.49 17.48 2.99
N GLU A 56 14.33 18.49 2.77
CA GLU A 56 14.01 19.61 1.88
C GLU A 56 14.18 19.24 0.40
N PRO A 57 13.27 19.70 -0.50
CA PRO A 57 13.46 19.56 -1.93
C PRO A 57 14.79 20.19 -2.43
N PRO A 58 15.36 19.71 -3.58
CA PRO A 58 14.71 18.86 -4.59
C PRO A 58 14.86 17.36 -4.32
N PHE A 59 13.80 16.61 -4.62
CA PHE A 59 13.82 15.13 -4.60
C PHE A 59 12.77 14.53 -5.54
N GLY A 60 12.96 13.24 -5.90
CA GLY A 60 11.96 12.46 -6.62
C GLY A 60 10.99 11.76 -5.67
N VAL A 61 9.74 11.60 -6.07
CA VAL A 61 8.70 10.89 -5.34
C VAL A 61 8.39 9.52 -5.96
N GLY A 62 7.55 8.74 -5.30
CA GLY A 62 7.14 7.42 -5.74
C GLY A 62 7.99 6.30 -5.15
N TRP A 63 7.31 5.26 -4.67
CA TRP A 63 7.95 4.06 -4.13
C TRP A 63 7.54 2.78 -4.85
N ASP A 64 6.26 2.64 -5.19
CA ASP A 64 5.78 1.45 -5.89
C ASP A 64 6.35 1.39 -7.31
N VAL A 65 7.00 0.29 -7.68
CA VAL A 65 7.51 0.08 -9.03
C VAL A 65 7.21 -1.33 -9.52
N SER A 66 6.97 -1.46 -10.83
CA SER A 66 7.03 -2.71 -11.55
C SER A 66 7.76 -2.48 -12.87
N GLY A 67 8.67 -3.39 -13.23
CA GLY A 67 9.50 -3.24 -14.42
C GLY A 67 10.37 -4.44 -14.70
N VAL A 68 11.33 -4.25 -15.58
CA VAL A 68 12.26 -5.28 -16.05
C VAL A 68 13.67 -4.92 -15.58
N VAL A 69 14.40 -5.88 -15.06
CA VAL A 69 15.80 -5.71 -14.70
C VAL A 69 16.63 -5.44 -15.95
N GLU A 70 17.22 -4.26 -16.04
CA GLU A 70 18.08 -3.82 -17.13
C GLU A 70 19.55 -4.14 -16.87
N GLU A 71 20.01 -3.95 -15.61
CA GLU A 71 21.35 -4.25 -15.15
C GLU A 71 21.30 -4.90 -13.75
N ALA A 72 22.29 -5.72 -13.44
CA ALA A 72 22.40 -6.38 -12.14
C ALA A 72 23.84 -6.30 -11.63
N ALA A 73 24.03 -5.71 -10.45
CA ALA A 73 25.32 -5.65 -9.80
C ALA A 73 25.74 -7.01 -9.20
N PRO A 74 27.01 -7.23 -8.89
CA PRO A 74 27.45 -8.42 -8.18
C PRO A 74 26.67 -8.64 -6.88
N GLY A 75 26.22 -9.88 -6.63
CA GLY A 75 25.44 -10.24 -5.46
C GLY A 75 23.93 -9.92 -5.55
N ALA A 76 23.46 -9.37 -6.67
CA ALA A 76 22.03 -9.18 -6.90
C ALA A 76 21.28 -10.51 -7.01
N ARG A 77 20.03 -10.51 -6.53
CA ARG A 77 19.15 -11.70 -6.54
C ARG A 77 18.56 -12.00 -7.92
N TYR A 78 18.38 -10.97 -8.74
CA TYR A 78 17.74 -11.07 -10.05
C TYR A 78 18.74 -10.88 -11.18
N ARG A 79 18.38 -11.38 -12.36
CA ARG A 79 19.18 -11.29 -13.61
C ARG A 79 18.52 -10.32 -14.58
N VAL A 80 19.29 -9.82 -15.51
CA VAL A 80 18.81 -9.01 -16.64
C VAL A 80 17.69 -9.75 -17.37
N GLY A 81 16.61 -9.04 -17.66
CA GLY A 81 15.40 -9.55 -18.30
C GLY A 81 14.33 -10.10 -17.36
N GLU A 82 14.62 -10.30 -16.07
CA GLU A 82 13.58 -10.73 -15.12
C GLU A 82 12.61 -9.58 -14.81
N GLU A 83 11.31 -9.90 -14.76
CA GLU A 83 10.25 -8.96 -14.37
C GLU A 83 10.11 -8.92 -12.85
N VAL A 84 10.18 -7.73 -12.28
CA VAL A 84 10.14 -7.52 -10.84
C VAL A 84 9.15 -6.44 -10.45
N TYR A 85 8.74 -6.45 -9.17
CA TYR A 85 7.95 -5.41 -8.55
C TYR A 85 8.35 -5.23 -7.09
N GLY A 86 8.09 -4.05 -6.52
CA GLY A 86 8.41 -3.76 -5.13
C GLY A 86 8.28 -2.29 -4.77
N MET A 87 8.66 -1.97 -3.53
CA MET A 87 8.70 -0.60 -3.01
C MET A 87 10.07 -0.28 -2.41
N PRO A 88 11.11 -0.11 -3.25
CA PRO A 88 12.47 0.06 -2.77
C PRO A 88 12.62 1.29 -1.89
N PHE A 89 13.52 1.17 -0.90
CA PHE A 89 13.97 2.22 0.00
C PHE A 89 12.91 2.84 0.94
N PHE A 90 11.61 2.54 0.81
CA PHE A 90 10.63 3.14 1.71
C PHE A 90 11.08 3.07 3.18
N PRO A 91 11.04 4.13 3.97
CA PRO A 91 10.53 5.48 3.66
C PRO A 91 11.58 6.48 3.13
N ARG A 92 12.75 6.03 2.68
CA ARG A 92 13.78 6.87 2.04
C ARG A 92 13.42 7.12 0.57
N ALA A 93 14.08 8.09 -0.08
CA ALA A 93 13.84 8.40 -1.48
C ALA A 93 14.17 7.21 -2.40
N ALA A 94 13.17 6.80 -3.20
CA ALA A 94 13.33 5.80 -4.25
C ALA A 94 13.29 6.41 -5.66
N THR A 95 12.61 7.54 -5.81
CA THR A 95 12.34 8.18 -7.11
C THR A 95 11.66 7.20 -8.07
N GLY A 96 10.60 6.53 -7.59
CA GLY A 96 9.86 5.51 -8.36
C GLY A 96 9.13 6.06 -9.59
N TYR A 97 8.85 7.36 -9.62
CA TYR A 97 8.27 8.02 -10.79
C TYR A 97 9.38 8.40 -11.79
N ALA A 98 10.01 7.39 -12.36
CA ALA A 98 11.14 7.55 -13.27
C ALA A 98 11.22 6.39 -14.27
N GLU A 99 11.98 6.58 -15.36
CA GLU A 99 12.24 5.50 -16.32
C GLU A 99 13.09 4.37 -15.75
N TYR A 100 13.98 4.68 -14.78
CA TYR A 100 14.85 3.70 -14.13
C TYR A 100 14.97 3.96 -12.63
N VAL A 101 15.03 2.88 -11.87
CA VAL A 101 15.27 2.90 -10.42
C VAL A 101 16.34 1.89 -10.07
N ALA A 102 17.40 2.32 -9.38
CA ALA A 102 18.30 1.39 -8.70
C ALA A 102 17.62 0.91 -7.42
N ALA A 103 17.58 -0.40 -7.20
CA ALA A 103 16.89 -0.98 -6.07
C ALA A 103 17.69 -2.13 -5.44
N PRO A 104 17.81 -2.18 -4.09
CA PRO A 104 18.30 -3.37 -3.42
C PRO A 104 17.46 -4.58 -3.82
N SER A 105 18.08 -5.60 -4.39
CA SER A 105 17.34 -6.74 -4.96
C SER A 105 16.51 -7.50 -3.93
N ARG A 106 16.80 -7.36 -2.63
CA ARG A 106 16.01 -7.94 -1.52
C ARG A 106 14.80 -7.08 -1.10
N GLN A 107 14.56 -5.96 -1.76
CA GLN A 107 13.37 -5.14 -1.58
C GLN A 107 12.39 -5.28 -2.75
N LEU A 108 12.68 -6.20 -3.66
CA LEU A 108 11.86 -6.56 -4.81
C LEU A 108 11.48 -8.04 -4.76
N ALA A 109 10.41 -8.40 -5.45
CA ALA A 109 10.04 -9.77 -5.77
C ALA A 109 9.81 -9.94 -7.28
N ARG A 110 9.73 -11.19 -7.76
CA ARG A 110 9.26 -11.46 -9.12
C ARG A 110 7.83 -11.02 -9.27
N LYS A 111 7.56 -10.32 -10.35
CA LYS A 111 6.20 -9.91 -10.70
C LYS A 111 5.28 -11.17 -10.78
N PRO A 112 4.07 -11.13 -10.19
CA PRO A 112 3.10 -12.21 -10.38
C PRO A 112 2.93 -12.52 -11.87
N ALA A 113 2.94 -13.79 -12.23
CA ALA A 113 2.91 -14.23 -13.63
C ALA A 113 1.59 -13.87 -14.33
N THR A 114 0.51 -13.78 -13.57
CA THR A 114 -0.85 -13.51 -14.05
C THR A 114 -1.14 -12.02 -14.25
N LEU A 115 -0.26 -11.10 -13.81
CA LEU A 115 -0.47 -9.66 -13.89
C LEU A 115 0.42 -9.00 -14.95
N ASP A 116 -0.08 -7.92 -15.54
CA ASP A 116 0.73 -6.96 -16.26
C ASP A 116 1.49 -6.02 -15.28
N HIS A 117 2.36 -5.15 -15.81
CA HIS A 117 3.13 -4.23 -14.98
C HIS A 117 2.29 -3.16 -14.30
N VAL A 118 1.19 -2.72 -14.90
CA VAL A 118 0.26 -1.73 -14.33
C VAL A 118 -0.42 -2.31 -13.09
N GLN A 119 -0.92 -3.54 -13.20
CA GLN A 119 -1.54 -4.24 -12.10
C GLN A 119 -0.53 -4.58 -11.00
N ALA A 120 0.66 -5.04 -11.39
CA ALA A 120 1.71 -5.39 -10.43
C ALA A 120 2.22 -4.19 -9.63
N ALA A 121 2.37 -3.01 -10.28
CA ALA A 121 2.76 -1.78 -9.59
C ALA A 121 1.71 -1.32 -8.55
N ALA A 122 0.45 -1.72 -8.68
CA ALA A 122 -0.61 -1.37 -7.75
C ALA A 122 -0.53 -2.11 -6.40
N LEU A 123 0.37 -3.10 -6.28
CA LEU A 123 0.44 -3.97 -5.10
C LEU A 123 1.41 -3.46 -4.01
N PRO A 124 2.70 -3.15 -4.26
CA PRO A 124 3.76 -3.28 -3.27
C PRO A 124 3.46 -2.62 -1.94
N LEU A 125 3.38 -1.31 -1.87
CA LEU A 125 3.17 -0.60 -0.61
C LEU A 125 1.83 -0.97 0.03
N ALA A 126 0.75 -0.97 -0.75
CA ALA A 126 -0.59 -1.22 -0.23
C ALA A 126 -0.78 -2.67 0.24
N ALA A 127 -0.27 -3.64 -0.53
CA ALA A 127 -0.39 -5.05 -0.17
C ALA A 127 0.54 -5.44 0.99
N LEU A 128 1.78 -4.90 1.04
CA LEU A 128 2.66 -5.10 2.19
C LEU A 128 2.08 -4.47 3.46
N THR A 129 1.48 -3.29 3.38
CA THR A 129 0.79 -2.69 4.53
C THR A 129 -0.30 -3.61 5.07
N ALA A 130 -1.13 -4.16 4.17
CA ALA A 130 -2.19 -5.09 4.55
C ALA A 130 -1.62 -6.42 5.08
N TRP A 131 -0.58 -6.96 4.43
CA TRP A 131 0.06 -8.21 4.81
C TRP A 131 0.72 -8.10 6.18
N GLN A 132 1.60 -7.14 6.36
CA GLN A 132 2.32 -6.95 7.62
C GLN A 132 1.34 -6.69 8.78
N GLY A 133 0.30 -5.89 8.55
CA GLY A 133 -0.72 -5.64 9.56
C GLY A 133 -1.55 -6.88 9.93
N LEU A 134 -2.07 -7.59 8.94
CA LEU A 134 -2.99 -8.71 9.16
C LEU A 134 -2.29 -10.03 9.46
N VAL A 135 -1.17 -10.30 8.76
CA VAL A 135 -0.49 -11.60 8.84
C VAL A 135 0.63 -11.56 9.87
N ASP A 136 1.55 -10.60 9.75
CA ASP A 136 2.76 -10.59 10.58
C ASP A 136 2.48 -10.06 11.99
N LEU A 137 1.68 -8.99 12.13
CA LEU A 137 1.40 -8.36 13.41
C LEU A 137 0.16 -8.95 14.11
N ALA A 138 -0.97 -9.04 13.41
CA ALA A 138 -2.20 -9.55 14.01
C ALA A 138 -2.28 -11.09 14.01
N GLY A 139 -1.59 -11.76 13.09
CA GLY A 139 -1.61 -13.22 12.97
C GLY A 139 -2.99 -13.77 12.61
N VAL A 140 -3.69 -13.11 11.66
CA VAL A 140 -5.05 -13.51 11.25
C VAL A 140 -5.11 -14.96 10.79
N THR A 141 -6.06 -15.72 11.35
CA THR A 141 -6.29 -17.12 11.07
C THR A 141 -7.76 -17.41 10.73
N LYS A 142 -8.01 -18.61 10.23
CA LYS A 142 -9.35 -19.06 9.85
C LYS A 142 -10.36 -18.93 10.99
N GLY A 143 -11.53 -18.38 10.66
CA GLY A 143 -12.67 -18.22 11.57
C GLY A 143 -12.65 -16.94 12.40
N GLN A 144 -11.57 -16.20 12.39
CA GLN A 144 -11.53 -14.89 13.08
C GLN A 144 -12.39 -13.86 12.36
N ARG A 145 -12.99 -12.95 13.13
CA ARG A 145 -13.76 -11.79 12.64
C ARG A 145 -12.84 -10.60 12.49
N VAL A 146 -12.72 -10.08 11.27
CA VAL A 146 -11.86 -8.95 10.92
C VAL A 146 -12.70 -7.80 10.42
N LEU A 147 -12.63 -6.65 11.10
CA LEU A 147 -13.23 -5.39 10.65
C LEU A 147 -12.19 -4.59 9.85
N VAL A 148 -12.54 -4.21 8.62
CA VAL A 148 -11.65 -3.44 7.74
C VAL A 148 -12.24 -2.06 7.46
N HIS A 149 -11.53 -1.01 7.92
CA HIS A 149 -11.89 0.37 7.63
C HIS A 149 -11.47 0.76 6.21
N ARG A 150 -12.23 1.69 5.59
CA ARG A 150 -11.97 2.18 4.21
C ARG A 150 -11.74 1.03 3.22
N ALA A 151 -12.56 -0.01 3.32
CA ALA A 151 -12.40 -1.29 2.62
C ALA A 151 -12.34 -1.17 1.08
N ALA A 152 -12.85 -0.11 0.48
CA ALA A 152 -12.76 0.13 -0.96
C ALA A 152 -11.50 0.91 -1.37
N GLY A 153 -10.67 1.37 -0.43
CA GLY A 153 -9.48 2.17 -0.70
C GLY A 153 -8.27 1.36 -1.13
N GLY A 154 -7.14 2.06 -1.35
CA GLY A 154 -5.90 1.45 -1.86
C GLY A 154 -5.37 0.29 -1.02
N VAL A 155 -5.31 0.43 0.30
CA VAL A 155 -4.92 -0.66 1.21
C VAL A 155 -6.11 -1.56 1.51
N GLY A 156 -7.29 -0.98 1.80
CA GLY A 156 -8.45 -1.71 2.27
C GLY A 156 -8.92 -2.82 1.32
N HIS A 157 -8.92 -2.57 -0.01
CA HIS A 157 -9.37 -3.58 -0.97
C HIS A 157 -8.46 -4.82 -1.02
N LEU A 158 -7.17 -4.66 -0.68
CA LEU A 158 -6.22 -5.77 -0.56
C LEU A 158 -6.33 -6.43 0.82
N ALA A 159 -6.55 -5.64 1.88
CA ALA A 159 -6.76 -6.15 3.23
C ALA A 159 -7.97 -7.09 3.33
N VAL A 160 -9.10 -6.72 2.69
CA VAL A 160 -10.28 -7.60 2.59
C VAL A 160 -9.90 -8.95 1.98
N GLN A 161 -9.23 -8.95 0.84
CA GLN A 161 -8.88 -10.17 0.10
C GLN A 161 -7.83 -11.01 0.85
N ILE A 162 -6.81 -10.39 1.45
CA ILE A 162 -5.80 -11.08 2.25
C ILE A 162 -6.46 -11.73 3.48
N ALA A 163 -7.33 -11.01 4.21
CA ALA A 163 -8.06 -11.58 5.33
C ALA A 163 -8.94 -12.76 4.89
N LYS A 164 -9.61 -12.67 3.74
CA LYS A 164 -10.39 -13.78 3.15
C LYS A 164 -9.51 -14.97 2.79
N ALA A 165 -8.35 -14.75 2.16
CA ALA A 165 -7.39 -15.80 1.84
C ALA A 165 -6.86 -16.52 3.11
N ARG A 166 -6.82 -15.81 4.25
CA ARG A 166 -6.51 -16.40 5.57
C ARG A 166 -7.70 -17.12 6.22
N GLY A 167 -8.89 -17.11 5.56
CA GLY A 167 -10.09 -17.79 6.04
C GLY A 167 -10.88 -17.02 7.09
N ALA A 168 -10.66 -15.71 7.21
CA ALA A 168 -11.39 -14.84 8.14
C ALA A 168 -12.82 -14.57 7.66
N TYR A 169 -13.69 -14.22 8.62
CA TYR A 169 -14.96 -13.56 8.38
C TYR A 169 -14.71 -12.06 8.33
N VAL A 170 -14.96 -11.44 7.18
CA VAL A 170 -14.59 -10.04 6.93
C VAL A 170 -15.81 -9.13 6.96
N ILE A 171 -15.78 -8.15 7.87
CA ILE A 171 -16.73 -7.04 7.97
C ILE A 171 -16.04 -5.81 7.39
N ALA A 172 -16.64 -5.17 6.43
CA ALA A 172 -16.01 -4.08 5.68
C ALA A 172 -16.80 -2.77 5.84
N LEU A 173 -16.09 -1.67 6.14
CA LEU A 173 -16.69 -0.34 6.16
C LEU A 173 -16.46 0.35 4.80
N ALA A 174 -17.56 0.66 4.11
CA ALA A 174 -17.53 1.36 2.83
C ALA A 174 -18.83 2.17 2.66
N SER A 175 -18.77 3.28 1.90
CA SER A 175 -19.98 3.99 1.51
C SER A 175 -20.84 3.16 0.54
N GLU A 176 -22.14 3.34 0.58
CA GLU A 176 -23.13 2.55 -0.18
C GLU A 176 -22.78 2.37 -1.67
N PRO A 177 -22.33 3.38 -2.45
CA PRO A 177 -21.98 3.19 -3.85
C PRO A 177 -20.80 2.21 -4.09
N LYS A 178 -20.02 1.91 -3.04
CA LYS A 178 -18.87 1.00 -3.10
C LYS A 178 -19.17 -0.42 -2.57
N HIS A 179 -20.39 -0.68 -2.09
CA HIS A 179 -20.77 -1.96 -1.50
C HIS A 179 -20.63 -3.13 -2.46
N ALA A 180 -21.12 -2.96 -3.71
CA ALA A 180 -21.01 -4.02 -4.72
C ALA A 180 -19.55 -4.39 -5.01
N PHE A 181 -18.67 -3.39 -5.09
CA PHE A 181 -17.23 -3.61 -5.26
C PHE A 181 -16.64 -4.39 -4.08
N VAL A 182 -16.87 -3.93 -2.85
CA VAL A 182 -16.30 -4.56 -1.64
C VAL A 182 -16.84 -5.98 -1.42
N LYS A 183 -18.12 -6.23 -1.69
CA LYS A 183 -18.71 -7.59 -1.71
C LYS A 183 -18.04 -8.48 -2.75
N GLY A 184 -17.75 -7.94 -3.93
CA GLY A 184 -17.01 -8.64 -4.99
C GLY A 184 -15.57 -9.03 -4.62
N LEU A 185 -14.97 -8.37 -3.62
CA LEU A 185 -13.69 -8.73 -3.04
C LEU A 185 -13.77 -9.87 -2.01
N GLY A 186 -14.98 -10.31 -1.65
CA GLY A 186 -15.21 -11.39 -0.71
C GLY A 186 -15.58 -10.96 0.71
N ALA A 187 -15.88 -9.68 0.98
CA ALA A 187 -16.38 -9.28 2.28
C ALA A 187 -17.71 -9.99 2.59
N ASP A 188 -17.85 -10.56 3.79
CA ASP A 188 -19.04 -11.27 4.24
C ASP A 188 -20.14 -10.28 4.63
N GLU A 189 -19.78 -9.16 5.27
CA GLU A 189 -20.66 -8.05 5.60
C GLU A 189 -20.07 -6.73 5.08
N VAL A 190 -20.94 -5.80 4.65
CA VAL A 190 -20.54 -4.43 4.30
C VAL A 190 -21.49 -3.45 4.97
N ILE A 191 -20.93 -2.52 5.73
CA ILE A 191 -21.64 -1.50 6.50
C ILE A 191 -21.36 -0.12 5.91
N ASP A 192 -22.41 0.67 5.66
CA ASP A 192 -22.24 2.08 5.29
C ASP A 192 -21.97 2.93 6.52
N TYR A 193 -20.70 3.32 6.69
CA TYR A 193 -20.25 4.16 7.80
C TYR A 193 -20.85 5.58 7.81
N ARG A 194 -21.54 5.99 6.73
CA ARG A 194 -22.18 7.30 6.63
C ARG A 194 -23.58 7.32 7.28
N THR A 195 -24.23 6.16 7.33
CA THR A 195 -25.62 6.01 7.81
C THR A 195 -25.73 5.15 9.05
N THR A 196 -24.67 4.39 9.36
CA THR A 196 -24.68 3.43 10.46
C THR A 196 -23.42 3.61 11.30
N ASP A 197 -23.58 3.83 12.60
CA ASP A 197 -22.46 3.71 13.53
C ASP A 197 -22.10 2.23 13.65
N TYR A 198 -20.91 1.87 13.19
CA TYR A 198 -20.49 0.48 13.18
C TYR A 198 -20.30 -0.09 14.59
N THR A 199 -20.09 0.76 15.62
CA THR A 199 -19.97 0.32 17.01
C THR A 199 -21.27 -0.23 17.58
N GLU A 200 -22.42 0.20 17.05
CA GLU A 200 -23.72 -0.33 17.39
C GLU A 200 -24.08 -1.61 16.59
N ALA A 201 -23.49 -1.77 15.41
CA ALA A 201 -23.81 -2.87 14.49
C ALA A 201 -22.87 -4.08 14.60
N VAL A 202 -21.67 -3.89 15.15
CA VAL A 202 -20.61 -4.90 15.17
C VAL A 202 -20.13 -5.14 16.60
N SER A 203 -19.90 -6.42 16.94
CA SER A 203 -19.31 -6.83 18.22
C SER A 203 -18.41 -8.04 18.03
N ASP A 204 -17.63 -8.36 19.07
CA ASP A 204 -16.83 -9.57 19.16
C ASP A 204 -15.82 -9.73 18.00
N VAL A 205 -15.19 -8.64 17.60
CA VAL A 205 -14.19 -8.61 16.53
C VAL A 205 -12.84 -9.07 17.07
N ASP A 206 -12.17 -9.94 16.33
CA ASP A 206 -10.81 -10.40 16.65
C ASP A 206 -9.75 -9.37 16.27
N VAL A 207 -9.93 -8.73 15.11
CA VAL A 207 -8.98 -7.76 14.57
C VAL A 207 -9.74 -6.59 13.95
N VAL A 208 -9.40 -5.37 14.34
CA VAL A 208 -9.78 -4.15 13.63
C VAL A 208 -8.57 -3.69 12.81
N PHE A 209 -8.70 -3.64 11.49
CA PHE A 209 -7.70 -3.07 10.58
C PHE A 209 -8.11 -1.62 10.25
N ASP A 210 -7.50 -0.69 11.00
CA ASP A 210 -7.83 0.73 10.91
C ASP A 210 -6.88 1.50 10.00
N SER A 211 -7.47 2.15 9.00
CA SER A 211 -6.82 3.10 8.10
C SER A 211 -7.52 4.47 8.09
N SER A 212 -8.34 4.76 9.11
CA SER A 212 -9.20 5.95 9.19
C SER A 212 -8.89 6.91 10.33
N SER A 213 -8.00 6.57 11.26
CA SER A 213 -7.74 7.29 12.51
C SER A 213 -8.93 7.28 13.48
N GLU A 214 -9.62 6.15 13.56
CA GLU A 214 -10.72 5.91 14.51
C GLU A 214 -10.35 4.82 15.54
N GLY A 215 -9.06 4.75 15.89
CA GLY A 215 -8.51 3.68 16.73
C GLY A 215 -9.18 3.54 18.08
N THR A 216 -9.61 4.63 18.74
CA THR A 216 -10.34 4.61 20.02
C THR A 216 -11.68 3.87 19.93
N LYS A 217 -12.43 4.04 18.85
CA LYS A 217 -13.70 3.34 18.62
C LYS A 217 -13.52 1.82 18.48
N ALA A 218 -12.31 1.36 18.16
CA ALA A 218 -12.02 -0.07 18.08
C ALA A 218 -12.28 -0.80 19.42
N LEU A 219 -12.15 -0.11 20.55
CA LEU A 219 -12.42 -0.70 21.89
C LEU A 219 -13.87 -1.16 22.06
N GLU A 220 -14.81 -0.50 21.40
CA GLU A 220 -16.24 -0.81 21.50
C GLU A 220 -16.59 -2.13 20.80
N VAL A 221 -15.84 -2.51 19.78
CA VAL A 221 -16.10 -3.70 18.94
C VAL A 221 -15.13 -4.86 19.17
N LEU A 222 -13.91 -4.57 19.66
CA LEU A 222 -12.90 -5.60 19.92
C LEU A 222 -13.26 -6.46 21.13
N LYS A 223 -13.24 -7.76 20.96
CA LYS A 223 -13.32 -8.70 22.09
C LYS A 223 -12.08 -8.60 23.00
N PRO A 224 -12.15 -9.07 24.25
CA PRO A 224 -10.95 -9.20 25.11
C PRO A 224 -9.84 -9.98 24.38
N GLY A 225 -8.61 -9.45 24.40
CA GLY A 225 -7.47 -10.01 23.67
C GLY A 225 -7.46 -9.76 22.17
N GLY A 226 -8.47 -9.10 21.62
CA GLY A 226 -8.51 -8.69 20.19
C GLY A 226 -7.44 -7.64 19.86
N THR A 227 -7.14 -7.45 18.59
CA THR A 227 -6.04 -6.61 18.12
C THR A 227 -6.55 -5.42 17.31
N LEU A 228 -6.15 -4.21 17.70
CA LEU A 228 -6.20 -3.03 16.83
C LEU A 228 -4.93 -2.99 15.99
N VAL A 229 -5.07 -3.09 14.68
CA VAL A 229 -4.02 -2.81 13.70
C VAL A 229 -4.28 -1.43 13.13
N THR A 230 -3.39 -0.46 13.32
CA THR A 230 -3.57 0.90 12.81
C THR A 230 -2.41 1.36 11.95
N ILE A 231 -2.73 2.03 10.84
CA ILE A 231 -1.76 2.60 9.90
C ILE A 231 -1.53 4.09 10.24
N MET A 232 -2.61 4.82 10.47
CA MET A 232 -2.56 6.28 10.60
C MET A 232 -2.08 6.71 11.99
N GLU A 233 -2.30 5.90 13.00
CA GLU A 233 -1.98 6.18 14.40
C GLU A 233 -0.90 5.24 14.94
N HIS A 234 -0.07 4.69 14.06
CA HIS A 234 0.92 3.66 14.41
C HIS A 234 1.94 4.08 15.47
N TRP A 235 2.13 5.37 15.71
CA TRP A 235 3.03 5.90 16.73
C TRP A 235 2.29 6.59 17.90
N ASN A 236 0.96 6.48 17.94
CA ASN A 236 0.15 7.06 19.01
C ASN A 236 0.29 6.25 20.30
N LYS A 237 1.20 6.69 21.18
CA LYS A 237 1.50 6.01 22.46
C LYS A 237 0.33 6.05 23.44
N ASP A 238 -0.47 7.11 23.42
CA ASP A 238 -1.62 7.27 24.31
C ASP A 238 -2.72 6.28 23.90
N LEU A 239 -2.99 6.16 22.60
CA LEU A 239 -3.90 5.15 22.07
C LEU A 239 -3.40 3.73 22.36
N ALA A 240 -2.11 3.45 22.22
CA ALA A 240 -1.53 2.15 22.54
C ALA A 240 -1.77 1.80 24.01
N ALA A 241 -1.48 2.73 24.93
CA ALA A 241 -1.69 2.55 26.36
C ALA A 241 -3.18 2.33 26.71
N GLU A 242 -4.09 3.04 26.06
CA GLU A 242 -5.54 2.89 26.26
C GLU A 242 -6.01 1.50 25.81
N ILE A 243 -5.61 1.05 24.62
CA ILE A 243 -5.94 -0.27 24.06
C ILE A 243 -5.41 -1.39 24.97
N GLU A 244 -4.17 -1.29 25.42
CA GLU A 244 -3.52 -2.29 26.28
C GLU A 244 -4.13 -2.31 27.69
N ALA A 245 -4.42 -1.16 28.27
CA ALA A 245 -5.09 -1.06 29.58
C ALA A 245 -6.49 -1.70 29.56
N ALA A 246 -7.16 -1.69 28.40
CA ALA A 246 -8.43 -2.35 28.21
C ALA A 246 -8.31 -3.87 27.91
N GLY A 247 -7.12 -4.46 28.01
CA GLY A 247 -6.88 -5.89 27.78
C GLY A 247 -6.96 -6.30 26.30
N ARG A 248 -6.64 -5.39 25.38
CA ARG A 248 -6.54 -5.62 23.92
C ARG A 248 -5.08 -5.44 23.49
N ARG A 249 -4.77 -5.78 22.24
CA ARG A 249 -3.45 -5.62 21.66
C ARG A 249 -3.42 -4.43 20.71
N PHE A 250 -2.38 -3.61 20.79
CA PHE A 250 -2.10 -2.55 19.82
C PHE A 250 -1.01 -2.99 18.86
N ALA A 251 -1.22 -2.78 17.56
CA ALA A 251 -0.28 -3.09 16.51
C ALA A 251 -0.20 -1.92 15.51
N GLY A 252 0.78 -1.05 15.68
CA GLY A 252 1.06 0.03 14.72
C GLY A 252 1.80 -0.50 13.50
N VAL A 253 1.28 -0.24 12.30
CA VAL A 253 1.91 -0.66 11.03
C VAL A 253 2.81 0.46 10.51
N SER A 254 4.11 0.26 10.59
CA SER A 254 5.12 0.99 9.81
C SER A 254 5.63 0.06 8.73
N VAL A 255 5.04 0.15 7.53
CA VAL A 255 5.33 -0.79 6.45
C VAL A 255 6.80 -0.74 6.04
N GLU A 256 7.40 -1.90 5.82
CA GLU A 256 8.79 -2.06 5.39
C GLU A 256 8.87 -2.80 4.05
N PRO A 257 9.88 -2.47 3.19
CA PRO A 257 10.18 -3.28 2.01
C PRO A 257 10.56 -4.70 2.41
N ASP A 258 9.79 -5.67 1.93
CA ASP A 258 9.98 -7.08 2.26
C ASP A 258 9.73 -7.97 1.04
N TYR A 259 10.80 -8.62 0.53
CA TYR A 259 10.65 -9.53 -0.60
C TYR A 259 9.86 -10.80 -0.25
N ALA A 260 9.95 -11.29 0.99
CA ALA A 260 9.26 -12.51 1.38
C ALA A 260 7.74 -12.28 1.46
N GLY A 261 7.33 -11.15 2.02
CA GLY A 261 5.93 -10.70 1.98
C GLY A 261 5.43 -10.50 0.56
N LEU A 262 6.23 -9.87 -0.32
CA LEU A 262 5.87 -9.71 -1.73
C LEU A 262 5.75 -11.07 -2.45
N GLU A 263 6.65 -12.03 -2.22
CA GLU A 263 6.54 -13.38 -2.79
C GLU A 263 5.29 -14.12 -2.32
N ALA A 264 4.94 -13.99 -1.04
CA ALA A 264 3.70 -14.56 -0.51
C ALA A 264 2.45 -13.92 -1.13
N ILE A 265 2.46 -12.59 -1.31
CA ILE A 265 1.39 -11.86 -1.99
C ILE A 265 1.32 -12.30 -3.47
N ALA A 266 2.45 -12.45 -4.15
CA ALA A 266 2.50 -12.92 -5.55
C ALA A 266 1.87 -14.32 -5.69
N ALA A 267 2.13 -15.22 -4.75
CA ALA A 267 1.50 -16.55 -4.75
C ALA A 267 -0.04 -16.46 -4.64
N LEU A 268 -0.56 -15.64 -3.71
CA LEU A 268 -2.01 -15.41 -3.58
C LEU A 268 -2.62 -14.80 -4.86
N VAL A 269 -1.87 -13.95 -5.54
CA VAL A 269 -2.32 -13.35 -6.80
C VAL A 269 -2.36 -14.41 -7.91
N ASP A 270 -1.32 -15.21 -8.05
CA ASP A 270 -1.26 -16.26 -9.07
C ASP A 270 -2.28 -17.38 -8.83
N GLU A 271 -2.68 -17.62 -7.57
CA GLU A 271 -3.81 -18.48 -7.19
C GLU A 271 -5.19 -17.81 -7.43
N GLY A 272 -5.23 -16.53 -7.77
CA GLY A 272 -6.47 -15.77 -7.99
C GLY A 272 -7.22 -15.38 -6.72
N LEU A 273 -6.58 -15.49 -5.56
CA LEU A 273 -7.15 -15.13 -4.25
C LEU A 273 -7.03 -13.64 -3.94
N VAL A 274 -6.05 -12.96 -4.54
CA VAL A 274 -5.85 -11.51 -4.41
C VAL A 274 -5.75 -10.89 -5.81
N ARG A 275 -6.49 -9.82 -6.06
CA ARG A 275 -6.45 -9.06 -7.32
C ARG A 275 -6.40 -7.56 -7.03
N PRO A 276 -5.38 -6.84 -7.50
CA PRO A 276 -5.36 -5.40 -7.39
C PRO A 276 -6.42 -4.78 -8.30
N HIS A 277 -7.10 -3.75 -7.82
CA HIS A 277 -8.01 -2.96 -8.63
C HIS A 277 -7.34 -1.63 -9.00
N VAL A 278 -7.16 -1.39 -10.30
CA VAL A 278 -6.64 -0.13 -10.84
C VAL A 278 -7.80 0.68 -11.40
N SER A 279 -8.13 1.79 -10.75
CA SER A 279 -9.23 2.68 -11.16
C SER A 279 -8.88 3.57 -12.34
N ALA A 280 -7.63 3.97 -12.44
CA ALA A 280 -7.15 4.86 -13.51
C ALA A 280 -5.65 4.71 -13.73
N THR A 281 -5.23 4.99 -14.95
CA THR A 281 -3.83 5.11 -15.33
C THR A 281 -3.56 6.49 -15.91
N PHE A 282 -2.36 7.00 -15.67
CA PHE A 282 -1.87 8.26 -16.23
C PHE A 282 -0.45 8.06 -16.77
N PRO A 283 -0.06 8.73 -17.86
CA PRO A 283 1.34 8.77 -18.23
C PRO A 283 2.17 9.47 -17.16
N LEU A 284 3.46 9.14 -17.06
CA LEU A 284 4.39 9.72 -16.08
C LEU A 284 4.32 11.26 -16.02
N ALA A 285 4.16 11.89 -17.17
CA ALA A 285 4.04 13.35 -17.29
C ALA A 285 2.79 13.95 -16.62
N GLU A 286 1.81 13.13 -16.29
CA GLU A 286 0.56 13.55 -15.66
C GLU A 286 0.50 13.15 -14.17
N ALA A 287 1.66 12.95 -13.52
CA ALA A 287 1.74 12.57 -12.11
C ALA A 287 0.96 13.52 -11.19
N GLY A 288 0.95 14.83 -11.50
CA GLY A 288 0.14 15.81 -10.76
C GLY A 288 -1.35 15.48 -10.78
N ARG A 289 -1.92 15.15 -11.94
CA ARG A 289 -3.34 14.76 -12.08
C ARG A 289 -3.66 13.45 -11.34
N ALA A 290 -2.72 12.49 -11.39
CA ALA A 290 -2.86 11.25 -10.64
C ALA A 290 -2.91 11.52 -9.13
N HIS A 291 -2.06 12.42 -8.61
CA HIS A 291 -2.09 12.86 -7.22
C HIS A 291 -3.40 13.56 -6.84
N GLU A 292 -3.95 14.43 -7.70
CA GLU A 292 -5.25 15.08 -7.50
C GLU A 292 -6.37 14.05 -7.37
N LEU A 293 -6.40 13.06 -8.27
CA LEU A 293 -7.40 12.01 -8.23
C LEU A 293 -7.34 11.19 -6.94
N VAL A 294 -6.14 10.79 -6.49
CA VAL A 294 -5.97 10.06 -5.22
C VAL A 294 -6.36 10.94 -4.03
N ALA A 295 -5.98 12.23 -4.02
CA ALA A 295 -6.31 13.17 -2.96
C ALA A 295 -7.82 13.43 -2.83
N SER A 296 -8.61 13.26 -3.90
CA SER A 296 -10.07 13.41 -3.87
C SER A 296 -10.77 12.40 -2.95
N GLY A 297 -10.12 11.28 -2.61
CA GLY A 297 -10.70 10.19 -1.80
C GLY A 297 -11.81 9.39 -2.49
N SER A 298 -12.11 9.70 -3.75
CA SER A 298 -13.19 9.04 -4.52
C SER A 298 -12.80 7.69 -5.10
N VAL A 299 -11.49 7.41 -5.21
CA VAL A 299 -10.92 6.23 -5.86
C VAL A 299 -11.32 4.92 -5.17
N GLN A 300 -11.60 3.90 -5.97
CA GLN A 300 -11.63 2.50 -5.52
C GLN A 300 -10.29 1.86 -5.90
N GLY A 301 -9.62 1.18 -4.96
CA GLY A 301 -8.30 0.60 -5.24
C GLY A 301 -7.22 1.65 -5.50
N LYS A 302 -6.48 1.51 -6.60
CA LYS A 302 -5.23 2.25 -6.87
C LYS A 302 -5.29 3.07 -8.17
N VAL A 303 -4.41 4.07 -8.24
CA VAL A 303 -4.08 4.86 -9.45
C VAL A 303 -2.62 4.59 -9.80
N VAL A 304 -2.33 4.40 -11.08
CA VAL A 304 -1.01 3.97 -11.55
C VAL A 304 -0.49 4.90 -12.65
N LEU A 305 0.79 5.22 -12.60
CA LEU A 305 1.52 5.91 -13.64
C LEU A 305 2.13 4.88 -14.60
N THR A 306 1.97 5.08 -15.91
CA THR A 306 2.65 4.30 -16.93
C THR A 306 3.93 5.00 -17.36
N VAL A 307 4.98 4.21 -17.55
CA VAL A 307 6.30 4.67 -17.99
C VAL A 307 6.63 3.98 -19.32
N ASP A 308 6.77 4.79 -20.38
CA ASP A 308 7.03 4.35 -21.76
C ASP A 308 8.54 4.20 -22.04
#